data_15fd94e12dec9ee51d88dc7eac73d4fb
#
_entry.id   15fd94e12dec9ee51d88dc7eac73d4fb
#
_cell.length_a   1.000
_cell.length_b   1.000
_cell.length_c   1.000
_cell.angle_alpha   90.00
_cell.angle_beta   90.00
_cell.angle_gamma   90.00
#
_symmetry.space_group_name_H-M   'P 1'
#
loop_
_entity.id
_entity.type
_entity.pdbx_description
1 polymer ?
#
loop_
_entity_poly.entity_id
_entity_poly.type
_entity_poly.pdbx_seq_one_letter_code
_entity_poly.pdbx_strand_id
1 'polypeptide(L)'
;NGDEVLSGQSLPTPLTGKGVIVGIIDTGIDYSHPDFQDENGSSRVLAIWDQNRNNGRGPDEITNTFGMECLSDSIEDGSCPLGDADGHGTHVSGTAAGRNSSYGGMAPDAKIVAVTYDSSLDISTGYAEPIFSTKICQAAYYIFAKADALGMPAVVNMSLGTHIGPHDGTSLFEDCLAELVKGSAGRAIVAAAGNEYSADSTYTGIHAGFSPQGTQASNFVIRQASRDRIYYVDIWGAAGSDLSFALAFRHGAPPRSPSEQTVFVAPGEKKSGAFLGGSIGWSINATETASVLNGKPHVGIRITLGQDVSNPKDYSFDLVVKGTGSFDAWLFPDKPARTIQFTSAEGEKGAEWTFVSGDRQKSVAMPATSPDIIAVGGYTTRNRWSSPTNANCCQVPYALGAILDFSSSGPSADPSFTGPKPDIVAPGGMIASALSTTARPNSSLMMDTLSHSLQAGTSMATPFVSGTIALMFSADPNYTHNDVRRYITESAYQDGNTGSELPNNRWGFGKLDTLAAIEAAIEGGASGSFAGN
;
A
#
# COMPACT_ATOMS: atom_id res chain seq x y z
N ASN A 1 -3.49 -22.94 -9.77
CA ASN A 1 -2.64 -22.64 -10.93
C ASN A 1 -1.17 -22.31 -10.59
N GLY A 2 -0.85 -21.79 -9.41
CA GLY A 2 0.55 -21.70 -8.97
C GLY A 2 1.22 -23.09 -8.93
N ASP A 3 0.57 -24.09 -8.41
CA ASP A 3 1.09 -25.47 -8.36
C ASP A 3 1.32 -26.08 -9.74
N GLU A 4 0.50 -25.73 -10.74
CA GLU A 4 0.66 -26.18 -12.12
C GLU A 4 1.94 -25.61 -12.75
N VAL A 5 2.26 -24.35 -12.46
CA VAL A 5 3.51 -23.69 -12.89
C VAL A 5 4.72 -24.33 -12.21
N LEU A 6 4.66 -24.50 -10.89
CA LEU A 6 5.76 -25.07 -10.10
C LEU A 6 6.04 -26.54 -10.45
N SER A 7 5.01 -27.30 -10.77
CA SER A 7 5.16 -28.72 -11.16
C SER A 7 5.53 -28.93 -12.63
N GLY A 8 5.42 -27.90 -13.48
CA GLY A 8 5.63 -28.00 -14.92
C GLY A 8 4.57 -28.86 -15.64
N GLN A 9 3.40 -29.07 -15.04
CA GLN A 9 2.35 -29.91 -15.68
C GLN A 9 1.82 -29.27 -16.97
N SER A 10 1.78 -27.95 -17.04
CA SER A 10 1.29 -27.18 -18.20
C SER A 10 2.40 -26.45 -18.96
N LEU A 11 3.62 -26.44 -18.44
CA LEU A 11 4.76 -25.73 -19.04
C LEU A 11 5.87 -26.73 -19.45
N PRO A 12 6.68 -26.41 -20.47
CA PRO A 12 7.79 -27.25 -20.90
C PRO A 12 8.81 -27.57 -19.80
N THR A 13 8.99 -26.65 -18.85
CA THR A 13 9.85 -26.77 -17.67
C THR A 13 9.19 -26.14 -16.47
N PRO A 14 9.37 -26.69 -15.26
CA PRO A 14 8.93 -26.04 -14.02
C PRO A 14 9.62 -24.68 -13.85
N LEU A 15 8.85 -23.66 -13.45
CA LEU A 15 9.38 -22.36 -13.09
C LEU A 15 9.23 -22.15 -11.57
N THR A 16 10.33 -21.87 -10.91
CA THR A 16 10.40 -21.79 -9.44
C THR A 16 10.93 -20.44 -8.93
N GLY A 17 11.19 -19.50 -9.85
CA GLY A 17 11.82 -18.22 -9.52
C GLY A 17 13.35 -18.32 -9.35
N LYS A 18 13.96 -19.44 -9.70
CA LYS A 18 15.40 -19.63 -9.60
C LYS A 18 16.14 -18.61 -10.46
N GLY A 19 17.17 -17.97 -9.91
CA GLY A 19 17.95 -16.94 -10.61
C GLY A 19 17.33 -15.54 -10.55
N VAL A 20 16.30 -15.33 -9.74
CA VAL A 20 15.62 -14.04 -9.57
C VAL A 20 15.70 -13.60 -8.12
N ILE A 21 15.73 -12.29 -7.88
CA ILE A 21 15.59 -11.69 -6.55
C ILE A 21 14.16 -11.18 -6.34
N VAL A 22 13.53 -11.63 -5.26
CA VAL A 22 12.34 -10.99 -4.70
C VAL A 22 12.81 -10.03 -3.61
N GLY A 23 12.70 -8.73 -3.90
CA GLY A 23 12.98 -7.67 -2.95
C GLY A 23 11.75 -7.38 -2.11
N ILE A 24 11.89 -7.30 -0.80
CA ILE A 24 10.80 -7.02 0.14
C ILE A 24 11.09 -5.74 0.90
N ILE A 25 10.25 -4.73 0.75
CA ILE A 25 10.29 -3.50 1.56
C ILE A 25 9.10 -3.55 2.51
N ASP A 26 9.37 -3.86 3.80
CA ASP A 26 8.31 -4.14 4.75
C ASP A 26 8.78 -3.94 6.21
N THR A 27 8.15 -4.58 7.21
CA THR A 27 8.47 -4.48 8.64
C THR A 27 9.75 -5.24 9.04
N GLY A 28 10.31 -6.03 8.13
CA GLY A 28 11.48 -6.88 8.34
C GLY A 28 11.27 -8.29 7.81
N ILE A 29 12.16 -9.19 8.16
CA ILE A 29 12.05 -10.63 7.85
C ILE A 29 12.68 -11.45 8.99
N ASP A 30 12.00 -12.51 9.39
CA ASP A 30 12.59 -13.58 10.20
C ASP A 30 13.36 -14.53 9.27
N TYR A 31 14.60 -14.18 8.98
CA TYR A 31 15.44 -14.92 8.03
C TYR A 31 15.74 -16.36 8.48
N SER A 32 15.56 -16.66 9.76
CA SER A 32 15.77 -18.01 10.32
C SER A 32 14.59 -18.95 10.04
N HIS A 33 13.46 -18.44 9.54
CA HIS A 33 12.30 -19.25 9.26
C HIS A 33 12.61 -20.33 8.21
N PRO A 34 12.22 -21.61 8.43
CA PRO A 34 12.54 -22.71 7.53
C PRO A 34 12.11 -22.51 6.07
N ASP A 35 11.01 -21.76 5.85
CA ASP A 35 10.51 -21.47 4.51
C ASP A 35 11.47 -20.60 3.68
N PHE A 36 12.47 -19.99 4.29
CA PHE A 36 13.49 -19.19 3.59
C PHE A 36 14.81 -19.91 3.38
N GLN A 37 14.85 -21.22 3.65
CA GLN A 37 15.98 -22.08 3.34
C GLN A 37 15.78 -22.79 2.01
N ASP A 38 16.89 -23.18 1.39
CA ASP A 38 16.88 -24.06 0.22
C ASP A 38 16.82 -25.55 0.65
N GLU A 39 16.89 -26.46 -0.33
CA GLU A 39 16.82 -27.91 -0.07
C GLU A 39 17.99 -28.46 0.74
N ASN A 40 19.09 -27.72 0.84
CA ASN A 40 20.29 -28.08 1.63
C ASN A 40 20.28 -27.45 3.02
N GLY A 41 19.27 -26.64 3.34
CA GLY A 41 19.16 -25.91 4.60
C GLY A 41 19.90 -24.56 4.61
N SER A 42 20.48 -24.13 3.47
CA SER A 42 21.15 -22.83 3.35
C SER A 42 20.13 -21.71 3.12
N SER A 43 20.45 -20.52 3.63
CA SER A 43 19.57 -19.37 3.49
C SER A 43 19.40 -18.91 2.03
N ARG A 44 18.17 -18.57 1.66
CA ARG A 44 17.87 -17.86 0.40
C ARG A 44 17.81 -16.34 0.59
N VAL A 45 17.92 -15.84 1.82
CA VAL A 45 18.02 -14.43 2.13
C VAL A 45 19.48 -14.00 1.92
N LEU A 46 19.73 -13.10 0.99
CA LEU A 46 21.07 -12.64 0.62
C LEU A 46 21.52 -11.43 1.43
N ALA A 47 20.58 -10.55 1.75
CA ALA A 47 20.88 -9.34 2.49
C ALA A 47 19.62 -8.81 3.19
N ILE A 48 19.83 -8.15 4.33
CA ILE A 48 18.80 -7.44 5.09
C ILE A 48 19.34 -6.05 5.45
N TRP A 49 18.58 -5.01 5.15
CA TRP A 49 18.88 -3.64 5.59
C TRP A 49 17.77 -3.11 6.49
N ASP A 50 18.08 -2.82 7.75
CA ASP A 50 17.15 -2.16 8.68
C ASP A 50 17.45 -0.66 8.75
N GLN A 51 16.58 0.16 8.19
CA GLN A 51 16.69 1.62 8.14
C GLN A 51 16.45 2.29 9.50
N ASN A 52 15.90 1.57 10.48
CA ASN A 52 15.57 2.11 11.81
C ASN A 52 16.71 1.93 12.82
N ARG A 53 17.75 1.15 12.49
CA ARG A 53 18.89 0.90 13.36
C ARG A 53 19.93 2.00 13.23
N ASN A 54 20.43 2.51 14.37
CA ASN A 54 21.44 3.56 14.40
C ASN A 54 22.83 3.07 14.90
N ASN A 55 22.96 1.77 15.16
CA ASN A 55 24.14 1.16 15.78
C ASN A 55 24.86 0.15 14.87
N GLY A 56 24.64 0.22 13.58
CA GLY A 56 25.26 -0.64 12.59
C GLY A 56 25.92 0.16 11.46
N ARG A 57 26.45 -0.58 10.48
CA ARG A 57 26.87 -0.03 9.19
C ARG A 57 25.78 -0.30 8.17
N GLY A 58 25.26 0.73 7.56
CA GLY A 58 24.34 0.62 6.44
C GLY A 58 25.06 0.23 5.15
N PRO A 59 24.30 0.00 4.06
CA PRO A 59 24.84 -0.48 2.79
C PRO A 59 25.77 0.53 2.11
N ASP A 60 26.84 0.01 1.49
CA ASP A 60 27.81 0.82 0.76
C ASP A 60 27.24 1.42 -0.55
N GLU A 61 26.16 0.84 -1.08
CA GLU A 61 25.48 1.31 -2.28
C GLU A 61 24.72 2.62 -2.06
N ILE A 62 24.47 2.99 -0.79
CA ILE A 62 23.72 4.18 -0.41
C ILE A 62 24.66 5.32 -0.04
N THR A 63 24.59 6.42 -0.78
CA THR A 63 25.28 7.66 -0.42
C THR A 63 24.74 8.18 0.92
N ASN A 64 25.64 8.58 1.85
CA ASN A 64 25.29 8.92 3.22
C ASN A 64 24.57 7.76 3.94
N THR A 65 25.16 6.59 3.85
CA THR A 65 24.63 5.34 4.42
C THR A 65 24.20 5.48 5.87
N PHE A 66 23.12 4.82 6.22
CA PHE A 66 22.51 4.77 7.55
C PHE A 66 21.89 3.39 7.80
N GLY A 67 21.37 3.18 8.99
CA GLY A 67 20.78 1.91 9.33
C GLY A 67 21.81 0.82 9.62
N MET A 68 21.40 -0.43 9.48
CA MET A 68 22.24 -1.60 9.68
C MET A 68 21.98 -2.63 8.57
N GLU A 69 23.06 -3.09 7.94
CA GLU A 69 23.02 -4.16 6.93
C GLU A 69 23.56 -5.48 7.51
N CYS A 70 22.88 -6.57 7.20
CA CYS A 70 23.38 -7.94 7.32
C CYS A 70 23.52 -8.54 5.92
N LEU A 71 24.64 -9.18 5.66
CA LEU A 71 24.92 -9.92 4.43
C LEU A 71 24.89 -11.43 4.67
N SER A 72 24.96 -12.20 3.58
CA SER A 72 24.82 -13.66 3.57
C SER A 72 25.61 -14.37 4.68
N ASP A 73 26.85 -13.98 4.96
CA ASP A 73 27.68 -14.65 5.95
C ASP A 73 27.05 -14.58 7.35
N SER A 74 26.62 -13.38 7.78
CA SER A 74 25.99 -13.17 9.08
C SER A 74 24.55 -13.72 9.17
N ILE A 75 23.90 -13.85 8.04
CA ILE A 75 22.57 -14.48 7.93
C ILE A 75 22.72 -16.00 8.06
N GLU A 76 23.68 -16.59 7.37
CA GLU A 76 23.91 -18.03 7.34
C GLU A 76 24.39 -18.57 8.70
N ASP A 77 25.29 -17.83 9.37
CA ASP A 77 25.81 -18.24 10.69
C ASP A 77 24.89 -17.83 11.86
N GLY A 78 23.78 -17.12 11.58
CA GLY A 78 22.78 -16.68 12.56
C GLY A 78 23.24 -15.53 13.46
N SER A 79 24.33 -14.83 13.10
CA SER A 79 24.86 -13.70 13.89
C SER A 79 24.17 -12.37 13.57
N CYS A 80 23.35 -12.29 12.51
CA CYS A 80 22.59 -11.10 12.18
C CYS A 80 21.56 -10.78 13.27
N PRO A 81 21.60 -9.59 13.91
CA PRO A 81 20.67 -9.25 14.99
C PRO A 81 19.35 -8.66 14.49
N LEU A 82 19.11 -8.66 13.20
CA LEU A 82 17.90 -8.15 12.58
C LEU A 82 16.81 -9.22 12.54
N GLY A 83 15.55 -8.80 12.49
CA GLY A 83 14.41 -9.72 12.48
C GLY A 83 13.12 -8.95 12.19
N ASP A 84 11.97 -9.56 12.51
CA ASP A 84 10.64 -8.98 12.26
C ASP A 84 9.73 -9.19 13.48
N ALA A 85 9.66 -8.20 14.34
CA ALA A 85 8.82 -8.27 15.54
C ALA A 85 7.32 -8.06 15.26
N ASP A 86 6.97 -7.43 14.14
CA ASP A 86 5.60 -7.24 13.69
C ASP A 86 5.07 -8.54 13.05
N GLY A 87 5.87 -9.17 12.20
CA GLY A 87 5.56 -10.40 11.48
C GLY A 87 4.88 -10.18 10.12
N HIS A 88 4.60 -8.92 9.74
CA HIS A 88 3.97 -8.62 8.46
C HIS A 88 4.92 -8.90 7.28
N GLY A 89 6.15 -8.40 7.34
CA GLY A 89 7.14 -8.62 6.28
C GLY A 89 7.55 -10.10 6.11
N THR A 90 7.63 -10.86 7.22
CA THR A 90 7.85 -12.32 7.17
C THR A 90 6.72 -13.03 6.44
N HIS A 91 5.47 -12.66 6.72
CA HIS A 91 4.29 -13.22 6.07
C HIS A 91 4.26 -12.89 4.57
N VAL A 92 4.55 -11.64 4.21
CA VAL A 92 4.66 -11.17 2.82
C VAL A 92 5.77 -11.91 2.07
N SER A 93 6.95 -12.04 2.68
CA SER A 93 8.08 -12.80 2.13
C SER A 93 7.75 -14.26 1.88
N GLY A 94 7.05 -14.89 2.83
CA GLY A 94 6.57 -16.27 2.71
C GLY A 94 5.59 -16.45 1.56
N THR A 95 4.66 -15.52 1.38
CA THR A 95 3.69 -15.57 0.27
C THR A 95 4.37 -15.39 -1.10
N ALA A 96 5.37 -14.52 -1.20
CA ALA A 96 6.10 -14.32 -2.44
C ALA A 96 7.06 -15.48 -2.77
N ALA A 97 7.85 -15.93 -1.77
CA ALA A 97 9.01 -16.78 -2.00
C ALA A 97 9.21 -17.89 -0.94
N GLY A 98 8.23 -18.19 -0.11
CA GLY A 98 8.34 -19.26 0.88
C GLY A 98 8.44 -20.64 0.23
N ARG A 99 9.28 -21.52 0.81
CA ARG A 99 9.42 -22.90 0.38
C ARG A 99 8.79 -23.83 1.42
N ASN A 100 7.56 -24.20 1.19
CA ASN A 100 6.78 -25.06 2.10
C ASN A 100 5.80 -25.93 1.32
N SER A 101 5.60 -27.16 1.75
CA SER A 101 4.70 -28.11 1.08
C SER A 101 3.21 -27.79 1.26
N SER A 102 2.85 -27.04 2.30
CA SER A 102 1.44 -26.76 2.67
C SER A 102 1.07 -25.29 2.48
N TYR A 103 2.03 -24.38 2.69
CA TYR A 103 1.83 -22.93 2.69
C TYR A 103 2.92 -22.22 1.89
N GLY A 104 3.43 -22.86 0.83
CA GLY A 104 4.49 -22.33 0.00
C GLY A 104 4.10 -21.09 -0.76
N GLY A 105 5.10 -20.26 -1.05
CA GLY A 105 4.98 -19.05 -1.85
C GLY A 105 5.04 -19.34 -3.35
N MET A 106 4.86 -18.28 -4.14
CA MET A 106 4.77 -18.35 -5.59
C MET A 106 6.11 -18.69 -6.26
N ALA A 107 7.24 -18.21 -5.72
CA ALA A 107 8.58 -18.36 -6.29
C ALA A 107 9.56 -19.01 -5.27
N PRO A 108 9.38 -20.31 -4.94
CA PRO A 108 10.06 -20.96 -3.82
C PRO A 108 11.60 -21.09 -3.95
N ASP A 109 12.18 -20.88 -5.13
CA ASP A 109 13.63 -20.90 -5.34
C ASP A 109 14.22 -19.49 -5.62
N ALA A 110 13.40 -18.45 -5.56
CA ALA A 110 13.89 -17.08 -5.65
C ALA A 110 14.79 -16.74 -4.46
N LYS A 111 15.79 -15.89 -4.70
CA LYS A 111 16.57 -15.27 -3.63
C LYS A 111 15.81 -14.09 -3.05
N ILE A 112 16.10 -13.72 -1.81
CA ILE A 112 15.39 -12.66 -1.09
C ILE A 112 16.38 -11.59 -0.66
N VAL A 113 16.03 -10.32 -0.88
CA VAL A 113 16.68 -9.15 -0.29
C VAL A 113 15.60 -8.36 0.45
N ALA A 114 15.76 -8.15 1.75
CA ALA A 114 14.75 -7.50 2.58
C ALA A 114 15.22 -6.14 3.11
N VAL A 115 14.32 -5.17 3.16
CA VAL A 115 14.55 -3.88 3.79
C VAL A 115 13.46 -3.61 4.81
N THR A 116 13.85 -3.38 6.07
CA THR A 116 12.96 -2.86 7.10
C THR A 116 12.89 -1.35 6.95
N TYR A 117 11.74 -0.83 6.48
CA TYR A 117 11.60 0.59 6.20
C TYR A 117 11.32 1.41 7.47
N ASP A 118 11.67 2.69 7.41
CA ASP A 118 11.32 3.66 8.43
C ASP A 118 9.98 4.31 8.10
N SER A 119 8.97 4.06 8.91
CA SER A 119 7.60 4.58 8.73
C SER A 119 7.36 5.95 9.38
N SER A 120 8.39 6.66 9.82
CA SER A 120 8.25 7.97 10.45
C SER A 120 7.77 9.05 9.48
N LEU A 121 7.08 10.05 10.03
CA LEU A 121 6.62 11.23 9.29
C LEU A 121 7.45 12.45 9.69
N ASP A 122 7.85 13.27 8.72
CA ASP A 122 8.35 14.62 9.00
C ASP A 122 7.18 15.61 9.02
N ILE A 123 7.03 16.29 10.14
CA ILE A 123 6.02 17.32 10.35
C ILE A 123 6.63 18.71 10.54
N SER A 124 7.94 18.85 10.35
CA SER A 124 8.68 20.10 10.63
C SER A 124 8.26 21.24 9.71
N THR A 125 7.89 20.94 8.47
CA THR A 125 7.44 21.93 7.46
C THR A 125 6.02 22.42 7.74
N GLY A 126 5.23 21.69 8.53
CA GLY A 126 3.81 21.92 8.78
C GLY A 126 2.89 21.22 7.76
N TYR A 127 3.47 20.52 6.81
CA TYR A 127 2.86 19.44 6.06
C TYR A 127 3.24 18.11 6.72
N ALA A 128 2.41 17.08 6.54
CA ALA A 128 2.83 15.73 6.84
C ALA A 128 3.61 15.21 5.64
N GLU A 129 4.93 15.24 5.72
CA GLU A 129 5.78 14.66 4.69
C GLU A 129 6.28 13.31 5.17
N PRO A 130 6.03 12.23 4.43
CA PRO A 130 6.54 10.93 4.83
C PRO A 130 8.06 10.90 4.65
N ILE A 131 8.82 10.91 5.74
CA ILE A 131 10.28 10.67 5.70
C ILE A 131 10.58 9.36 4.97
N PHE A 132 9.68 8.39 5.12
CA PHE A 132 9.83 7.10 4.47
C PHE A 132 9.83 7.21 2.92
N SER A 133 9.28 8.25 2.31
CA SER A 133 9.26 8.40 0.85
C SER A 133 10.66 8.33 0.24
N THR A 134 11.59 9.13 0.77
CA THR A 134 12.99 9.10 0.34
C THR A 134 13.66 7.78 0.71
N LYS A 135 13.38 7.26 1.91
CA LYS A 135 13.99 6.02 2.41
C LYS A 135 13.49 4.79 1.65
N ILE A 136 12.22 4.76 1.23
CA ILE A 136 11.70 3.67 0.40
C ILE A 136 12.30 3.71 -1.00
N CYS A 137 12.49 4.90 -1.58
CA CYS A 137 13.22 5.02 -2.85
C CYS A 137 14.64 4.46 -2.72
N GLN A 138 15.36 4.79 -1.64
CA GLN A 138 16.68 4.23 -1.36
C GLN A 138 16.63 2.71 -1.14
N ALA A 139 15.57 2.19 -0.50
CA ALA A 139 15.37 0.76 -0.31
C ALA A 139 15.18 0.01 -1.64
N ALA A 140 14.38 0.55 -2.54
CA ALA A 140 14.20 -0.01 -3.89
C ALA A 140 15.49 0.04 -4.71
N TYR A 141 16.20 1.19 -4.67
CA TYR A 141 17.50 1.31 -5.30
C TYR A 141 18.50 0.28 -4.76
N TYR A 142 18.57 0.11 -3.45
CA TYR A 142 19.44 -0.87 -2.80
C TYR A 142 19.17 -2.31 -3.31
N ILE A 143 17.90 -2.71 -3.37
CA ILE A 143 17.52 -4.04 -3.88
C ILE A 143 17.99 -4.22 -5.33
N PHE A 144 17.74 -3.25 -6.20
CA PHE A 144 18.18 -3.32 -7.58
C PHE A 144 19.71 -3.27 -7.72
N ALA A 145 20.42 -2.52 -6.89
CA ALA A 145 21.89 -2.51 -6.88
C ALA A 145 22.47 -3.88 -6.47
N LYS A 146 21.86 -4.56 -5.48
CA LYS A 146 22.23 -5.96 -5.14
C LYS A 146 21.96 -6.91 -6.30
N ALA A 147 20.85 -6.73 -6.99
CA ALA A 147 20.49 -7.54 -8.16
C ALA A 147 21.47 -7.35 -9.31
N ASP A 148 21.83 -6.09 -9.62
CA ASP A 148 22.82 -5.76 -10.66
C ASP A 148 24.21 -6.37 -10.34
N ALA A 149 24.64 -6.26 -9.08
CA ALA A 149 25.92 -6.83 -8.64
C ALA A 149 25.99 -8.36 -8.82
N LEU A 150 24.84 -9.03 -8.79
CA LEU A 150 24.70 -10.48 -8.98
C LEU A 150 24.32 -10.87 -10.42
N GLY A 151 24.06 -9.90 -11.28
CA GLY A 151 23.57 -10.15 -12.66
C GLY A 151 22.19 -10.84 -12.68
N MET A 152 21.33 -10.54 -11.72
CA MET A 152 20.00 -11.15 -11.56
C MET A 152 18.89 -10.14 -11.83
N PRO A 153 17.78 -10.53 -12.45
CA PRO A 153 16.57 -9.71 -12.45
C PRO A 153 15.97 -9.64 -11.04
N ALA A 154 15.21 -8.58 -10.77
CA ALA A 154 14.56 -8.40 -9.48
C ALA A 154 13.15 -7.81 -9.59
N VAL A 155 12.24 -8.29 -8.76
CA VAL A 155 10.95 -7.68 -8.51
C VAL A 155 10.88 -7.18 -7.07
N VAL A 156 10.48 -5.91 -6.88
CA VAL A 156 10.32 -5.32 -5.56
C VAL A 156 8.85 -5.35 -5.15
N ASN A 157 8.57 -5.97 -4.00
CA ASN A 157 7.27 -6.01 -3.36
C ASN A 157 7.17 -4.91 -2.31
N MET A 158 6.15 -4.07 -2.43
CA MET A 158 5.80 -3.02 -1.47
C MET A 158 4.40 -3.26 -0.93
N SER A 159 4.29 -4.03 0.16
CA SER A 159 3.01 -4.23 0.86
C SER A 159 2.71 -3.10 1.83
N LEU A 160 2.91 -1.87 1.37
CA LEU A 160 2.81 -0.61 2.11
C LEU A 160 2.27 0.51 1.21
N GLY A 161 1.89 1.64 1.81
CA GLY A 161 1.45 2.82 1.08
C GLY A 161 1.13 4.01 2.00
N THR A 162 0.86 5.16 1.39
CA THR A 162 0.47 6.39 2.07
C THR A 162 -0.64 7.11 1.31
N HIS A 163 -1.39 7.95 2.04
CA HIS A 163 -2.37 8.87 1.47
C HIS A 163 -1.94 10.34 1.59
N ILE A 164 -0.67 10.58 1.90
CA ILE A 164 -0.08 11.92 1.92
C ILE A 164 0.60 12.15 0.57
N GLY A 165 -0.01 12.99 -0.27
CA GLY A 165 0.45 13.34 -1.60
C GLY A 165 -0.67 13.40 -2.64
N PRO A 166 -0.37 13.74 -3.90
CA PRO A 166 -1.36 14.11 -4.92
C PRO A 166 -2.13 12.94 -5.55
N HIS A 167 -1.78 11.69 -5.28
CA HIS A 167 -2.40 10.48 -5.83
C HIS A 167 -2.48 10.44 -7.38
N ASP A 168 -1.57 11.11 -8.05
CA ASP A 168 -1.56 11.30 -9.51
C ASP A 168 -0.28 10.81 -10.20
N GLY A 169 0.59 10.13 -9.46
CA GLY A 169 1.87 9.62 -9.97
C GLY A 169 2.98 10.66 -10.05
N THR A 170 2.75 11.91 -9.62
CA THR A 170 3.71 13.03 -9.74
C THR A 170 4.50 13.34 -8.47
N SER A 171 4.29 12.60 -7.38
CA SER A 171 5.10 12.79 -6.18
C SER A 171 6.56 12.39 -6.42
N LEU A 172 7.51 13.06 -5.74
CA LEU A 172 8.93 12.67 -5.81
C LEU A 172 9.15 11.20 -5.46
N PHE A 173 8.31 10.67 -4.59
CA PHE A 173 8.30 9.28 -4.20
C PHE A 173 7.97 8.35 -5.38
N GLU A 174 6.89 8.64 -6.10
CA GLU A 174 6.46 7.85 -7.26
C GLU A 174 7.41 8.01 -8.44
N ASP A 175 7.86 9.23 -8.72
CA ASP A 175 8.84 9.52 -9.77
C ASP A 175 10.15 8.75 -9.55
N CYS A 176 10.67 8.79 -8.33
CA CYS A 176 11.90 8.08 -8.01
C CYS A 176 11.77 6.57 -8.23
N LEU A 177 10.67 5.95 -7.80
CA LEU A 177 10.43 4.52 -8.00
C LEU A 177 10.22 4.17 -9.49
N ALA A 178 9.51 5.02 -10.23
CA ALA A 178 9.28 4.87 -11.65
C ALA A 178 10.60 4.87 -12.44
N GLU A 179 11.51 5.79 -12.13
CA GLU A 179 12.82 5.87 -12.78
C GLU A 179 13.70 4.62 -12.58
N LEU A 180 13.50 3.88 -11.50
CA LEU A 180 14.24 2.63 -11.24
C LEU A 180 13.82 1.47 -12.16
N VAL A 181 12.64 1.54 -12.77
CA VAL A 181 12.08 0.48 -13.64
C VAL A 181 11.94 0.90 -15.09
N LYS A 182 11.77 2.21 -15.38
CA LYS A 182 11.63 2.71 -16.74
C LYS A 182 12.84 2.35 -17.61
N GLY A 183 12.57 1.74 -18.75
CA GLY A 183 13.61 1.36 -19.73
C GLY A 183 14.58 0.28 -19.27
N SER A 184 14.35 -0.33 -18.11
CA SER A 184 15.20 -1.40 -17.56
C SER A 184 14.55 -2.76 -17.76
N ALA A 185 15.28 -3.70 -18.33
CA ALA A 185 14.89 -5.10 -18.37
C ALA A 185 15.14 -5.75 -16.99
N GLY A 186 14.36 -6.78 -16.67
CA GLY A 186 14.51 -7.54 -15.44
C GLY A 186 14.19 -6.76 -14.16
N ARG A 187 13.44 -5.66 -14.24
CA ARG A 187 13.03 -4.88 -13.08
C ARG A 187 11.54 -4.60 -13.08
N ALA A 188 10.89 -4.81 -11.94
CA ALA A 188 9.50 -4.42 -11.71
C ALA A 188 9.28 -4.04 -10.24
N ILE A 189 8.28 -3.18 -10.00
CA ILE A 189 7.82 -2.81 -8.66
C ILE A 189 6.32 -3.08 -8.59
N VAL A 190 5.90 -3.75 -7.51
CA VAL A 190 4.51 -4.11 -7.23
C VAL A 190 4.13 -3.50 -5.89
N ALA A 191 3.00 -2.80 -5.83
CA ALA A 191 2.54 -2.15 -4.61
C ALA A 191 1.09 -2.50 -4.26
N ALA A 192 0.81 -2.56 -2.96
CA ALA A 192 -0.53 -2.76 -2.44
C ALA A 192 -1.43 -1.55 -2.76
N ALA A 193 -2.65 -1.81 -3.24
CA ALA A 193 -3.60 -0.74 -3.53
C ALA A 193 -4.09 0.02 -2.28
N GLY A 194 -3.97 -0.59 -1.10
CA GLY A 194 -4.48 -0.03 0.16
C GLY A 194 -5.74 -0.72 0.67
N ASN A 195 -6.14 -0.38 1.92
CA ASN A 195 -7.22 -1.05 2.64
C ASN A 195 -8.29 -0.05 3.14
N GLU A 196 -8.47 1.07 2.45
CA GLU A 196 -9.21 2.24 2.90
C GLU A 196 -10.61 2.38 2.29
N TYR A 197 -10.97 1.50 1.34
CA TYR A 197 -12.35 1.46 0.84
C TYR A 197 -13.31 1.05 1.97
N SER A 198 -14.39 1.79 2.14
CA SER A 198 -15.40 1.50 3.15
C SER A 198 -16.68 0.96 2.50
N ALA A 199 -17.09 -0.25 2.89
CA ALA A 199 -18.40 -0.81 2.51
C ALA A 199 -19.54 -0.33 3.42
N ASP A 200 -19.24 0.29 4.56
CA ASP A 200 -20.21 0.84 5.50
C ASP A 200 -20.93 2.05 4.89
N SER A 201 -22.26 2.01 4.81
CA SER A 201 -23.06 3.09 4.20
C SER A 201 -23.02 4.41 4.98
N THR A 202 -22.66 4.37 6.26
CA THR A 202 -22.53 5.57 7.12
C THR A 202 -21.26 6.35 6.80
N TYR A 203 -20.21 5.67 6.31
CA TYR A 203 -18.91 6.23 6.02
C TYR A 203 -18.60 6.10 4.55
N THR A 204 -18.12 7.18 3.95
CA THR A 204 -17.87 7.26 2.51
C THR A 204 -16.40 7.03 2.14
N GLY A 205 -15.55 6.68 3.11
CA GLY A 205 -14.13 6.41 2.88
C GLY A 205 -13.23 7.55 3.35
N ILE A 206 -12.06 7.63 2.79
CA ILE A 206 -11.02 8.61 3.16
C ILE A 206 -10.92 9.78 2.18
N HIS A 207 -11.67 9.78 1.09
CA HIS A 207 -11.59 10.78 0.02
C HIS A 207 -12.83 11.67 -0.04
N ALA A 208 -12.62 12.95 -0.33
CA ALA A 208 -13.64 13.90 -0.75
C ALA A 208 -13.05 14.86 -1.79
N GLY A 209 -13.77 15.06 -2.90
CA GLY A 209 -13.33 15.98 -3.95
C GLY A 209 -14.52 16.59 -4.69
N PHE A 210 -14.50 17.91 -4.88
CA PHE A 210 -15.51 18.63 -5.63
C PHE A 210 -15.05 20.03 -6.05
N SER A 211 -15.85 20.68 -6.90
CA SER A 211 -15.72 22.10 -7.23
C SER A 211 -16.76 22.87 -6.43
N PRO A 212 -16.39 23.70 -5.44
CA PRO A 212 -17.35 24.34 -4.57
C PRO A 212 -18.25 25.35 -5.32
N GLN A 213 -19.55 25.30 -5.00
CA GLN A 213 -20.56 26.25 -5.44
C GLN A 213 -20.93 27.11 -4.22
N GLY A 214 -20.22 28.24 -4.05
CA GLY A 214 -20.30 29.03 -2.81
C GLY A 214 -19.47 28.43 -1.68
N THR A 215 -19.99 28.45 -0.44
CA THR A 215 -19.35 27.79 0.69
C THR A 215 -19.95 26.42 0.91
N GLN A 216 -19.14 25.40 0.81
CA GLN A 216 -19.53 23.99 0.97
C GLN A 216 -18.61 23.27 1.96
N ALA A 217 -19.03 22.14 2.48
CA ALA A 217 -18.20 21.35 3.40
C ALA A 217 -18.39 19.84 3.21
N SER A 218 -17.33 19.08 3.56
CA SER A 218 -17.41 17.64 3.79
C SER A 218 -17.20 17.35 5.28
N ASN A 219 -18.08 16.57 5.87
CA ASN A 219 -17.98 16.16 7.27
C ASN A 219 -17.15 14.90 7.41
N PHE A 220 -16.30 14.83 8.41
CA PHE A 220 -15.55 13.63 8.76
C PHE A 220 -15.54 13.41 10.27
N VAL A 221 -15.34 12.15 10.66
CA VAL A 221 -15.31 11.71 12.05
C VAL A 221 -14.04 10.92 12.36
N ILE A 222 -13.58 11.04 13.60
CA ILE A 222 -12.52 10.19 14.14
C ILE A 222 -13.21 9.04 14.86
N ARG A 223 -13.14 7.85 14.28
CA ARG A 223 -13.83 6.65 14.78
C ARG A 223 -13.13 6.01 15.97
N GLN A 224 -11.81 6.15 16.01
CA GLN A 224 -10.96 5.58 17.06
C GLN A 224 -9.72 6.45 17.21
N ALA A 225 -9.26 6.64 18.44
CA ALA A 225 -8.00 7.34 18.66
C ALA A 225 -6.83 6.54 18.08
N SER A 226 -6.02 7.18 17.23
CA SER A 226 -4.72 6.65 16.81
C SER A 226 -3.74 6.69 18.00
N ARG A 227 -2.62 5.96 17.90
CA ARG A 227 -1.62 5.89 18.96
C ARG A 227 -1.11 7.28 19.36
N ASP A 228 -0.75 8.10 18.38
CA ASP A 228 -0.16 9.42 18.62
C ASP A 228 -1.20 10.53 18.60
N ARG A 229 -2.49 10.17 18.38
CA ARG A 229 -3.66 11.07 18.43
C ARG A 229 -3.54 12.24 17.45
N ILE A 230 -2.83 12.03 16.34
CA ILE A 230 -2.60 12.99 15.27
C ILE A 230 -3.32 12.51 14.02
N TYR A 231 -3.96 13.44 13.32
CA TYR A 231 -4.72 13.18 12.10
C TYR A 231 -4.43 14.27 11.10
N TYR A 232 -4.40 13.90 9.83
CA TYR A 232 -4.11 14.79 8.72
C TYR A 232 -5.24 14.78 7.72
N VAL A 233 -5.48 15.95 7.09
CA VAL A 233 -6.21 16.07 5.85
C VAL A 233 -5.21 16.64 4.85
N ASP A 234 -4.91 15.87 3.82
CA ASP A 234 -4.02 16.25 2.73
C ASP A 234 -4.86 16.66 1.53
N ILE A 235 -4.68 17.89 1.04
CA ILE A 235 -5.57 18.51 0.06
C ILE A 235 -4.77 19.02 -1.13
N TRP A 236 -5.16 18.59 -2.32
CA TRP A 236 -4.55 19.00 -3.58
C TRP A 236 -5.59 19.65 -4.48
N GLY A 237 -5.40 20.94 -4.76
CA GLY A 237 -6.24 21.68 -5.71
C GLY A 237 -5.88 21.35 -7.16
N ALA A 238 -6.80 21.53 -8.09
CA ALA A 238 -6.44 21.57 -9.50
C ALA A 238 -5.53 22.77 -9.79
N ALA A 239 -4.65 22.66 -10.78
CA ALA A 239 -3.78 23.75 -11.16
C ALA A 239 -4.58 25.03 -11.46
N GLY A 240 -4.20 26.15 -10.86
CA GLY A 240 -4.90 27.43 -10.97
C GLY A 240 -6.14 27.58 -10.07
N SER A 241 -6.41 26.62 -9.17
CA SER A 241 -7.47 26.78 -8.17
C SER A 241 -7.13 27.90 -7.16
N ASP A 242 -8.13 28.69 -6.81
CA ASP A 242 -8.09 29.71 -5.76
C ASP A 242 -9.11 29.34 -4.67
N LEU A 243 -8.69 28.51 -3.75
CA LEU A 243 -9.53 27.91 -2.71
C LEU A 243 -9.05 28.30 -1.33
N SER A 244 -9.98 28.66 -0.46
CA SER A 244 -9.73 28.91 0.95
C SER A 244 -10.42 27.84 1.80
N PHE A 245 -9.74 27.38 2.84
CA PHE A 245 -10.17 26.29 3.70
C PHE A 245 -10.35 26.74 5.15
N ALA A 246 -11.35 26.18 5.80
CA ALA A 246 -11.56 26.31 7.25
C ALA A 246 -11.92 24.94 7.83
N LEU A 247 -11.74 24.80 9.13
CA LEU A 247 -12.15 23.63 9.90
C LEU A 247 -13.24 24.05 10.88
N ALA A 248 -14.39 23.37 10.87
CA ALA A 248 -15.40 23.53 11.89
C ALA A 248 -15.44 22.28 12.77
N PHE A 249 -15.60 22.50 14.06
CA PHE A 249 -15.63 21.46 15.09
C PHE A 249 -17.06 21.28 15.61
N ARG A 250 -17.46 20.03 15.79
CA ARG A 250 -18.78 19.65 16.31
C ARG A 250 -18.64 18.68 17.46
N HIS A 251 -19.46 18.86 18.48
CA HIS A 251 -19.48 18.02 19.68
C HIS A 251 -20.90 17.57 20.01
N GLY A 252 -21.04 16.38 20.57
CA GLY A 252 -22.29 15.79 21.01
C GLY A 252 -22.85 14.70 20.10
N ALA A 253 -24.09 14.27 20.34
CA ALA A 253 -24.78 13.27 19.52
C ALA A 253 -25.27 13.86 18.20
N PRO A 254 -25.23 13.11 17.08
CA PRO A 254 -25.80 13.54 15.80
C PRO A 254 -27.34 13.75 15.87
N PRO A 255 -27.92 14.71 15.15
CA PRO A 255 -27.25 15.70 14.31
C PRO A 255 -26.59 16.79 15.16
N ARG A 256 -25.31 17.06 14.91
CA ARG A 256 -24.52 18.03 15.65
C ARG A 256 -24.59 19.40 14.98
N SER A 257 -24.62 20.47 15.78
CA SER A 257 -24.39 21.83 15.29
C SER A 257 -22.91 22.20 15.41
N PRO A 258 -22.36 23.06 14.53
CA PRO A 258 -21.00 23.59 14.72
C PRO A 258 -20.89 24.28 16.08
N SER A 259 -19.87 23.91 16.87
CA SER A 259 -19.57 24.52 18.17
C SER A 259 -18.54 25.63 18.02
N GLU A 260 -17.54 25.40 17.20
CA GLU A 260 -16.45 26.33 16.92
C GLU A 260 -16.01 26.20 15.46
N GLN A 261 -15.48 27.28 14.88
CA GLN A 261 -14.95 27.31 13.52
C GLN A 261 -13.68 28.15 13.47
N THR A 262 -12.70 27.72 12.66
CA THR A 262 -11.54 28.53 12.35
C THR A 262 -11.91 29.65 11.37
N VAL A 263 -11.07 30.68 11.28
CA VAL A 263 -11.11 31.58 10.14
C VAL A 263 -10.67 30.83 8.87
N PHE A 264 -11.14 31.29 7.71
CA PHE A 264 -10.64 30.76 6.45
C PHE A 264 -9.14 31.05 6.29
N VAL A 265 -8.42 30.08 5.78
CA VAL A 265 -7.01 30.16 5.42
C VAL A 265 -6.93 30.22 3.90
N ALA A 266 -6.47 31.34 3.37
CA ALA A 266 -6.35 31.57 1.94
C ALA A 266 -5.01 31.02 1.40
N PRO A 267 -4.87 30.87 0.07
CA PRO A 267 -3.58 30.53 -0.53
C PRO A 267 -2.45 31.45 -0.05
N GLY A 268 -1.31 30.87 0.29
CA GLY A 268 -0.15 31.55 0.85
C GLY A 268 -0.17 31.77 2.37
N GLU A 269 -1.25 31.40 3.05
CA GLU A 269 -1.38 31.56 4.50
C GLU A 269 -1.13 30.27 5.29
N LYS A 270 -0.75 30.44 6.56
CA LYS A 270 -0.70 29.38 7.57
C LYS A 270 -1.31 29.88 8.87
N LYS A 271 -2.20 29.09 9.47
CA LYS A 271 -2.84 29.43 10.76
C LYS A 271 -2.92 28.19 11.65
N SER A 272 -2.91 28.41 12.95
CA SER A 272 -3.08 27.36 13.95
C SER A 272 -3.82 27.87 15.16
N GLY A 273 -4.38 26.96 15.94
CA GLY A 273 -5.12 27.25 17.16
C GLY A 273 -5.61 25.97 17.84
N ALA A 274 -6.64 26.12 18.66
CA ALA A 274 -7.26 24.97 19.32
C ALA A 274 -8.76 25.19 19.49
N PHE A 275 -9.50 24.09 19.50
CA PHE A 275 -10.89 23.98 19.91
C PHE A 275 -11.00 23.44 21.33
N LEU A 276 -12.18 23.47 21.89
CA LEU A 276 -12.54 22.89 23.19
C LEU A 276 -11.58 23.34 24.30
N GLY A 277 -11.35 24.68 24.39
CA GLY A 277 -10.50 25.25 25.42
C GLY A 277 -9.04 24.82 25.42
N GLY A 278 -8.54 24.27 24.30
CA GLY A 278 -7.16 23.80 24.16
C GLY A 278 -7.00 22.29 23.98
N SER A 279 -8.07 21.52 24.18
CA SER A 279 -8.02 20.05 24.14
C SER A 279 -7.84 19.48 22.73
N ILE A 280 -8.17 20.24 21.68
CA ILE A 280 -8.04 19.80 20.27
C ILE A 280 -7.25 20.86 19.51
N GLY A 281 -5.96 20.60 19.32
CA GLY A 281 -5.09 21.45 18.51
C GLY A 281 -5.36 21.29 17.01
N TRP A 282 -5.25 22.38 16.24
CA TRP A 282 -5.33 22.35 14.79
C TRP A 282 -4.29 23.27 14.13
N SER A 283 -3.87 22.92 12.94
CA SER A 283 -3.14 23.81 12.04
C SER A 283 -3.59 23.60 10.59
N ILE A 284 -3.69 24.69 9.85
CA ILE A 284 -3.96 24.71 8.41
C ILE A 284 -2.80 25.43 7.73
N ASN A 285 -2.13 24.74 6.82
CA ASN A 285 -1.01 25.28 6.05
C ASN A 285 -1.37 25.26 4.56
N ALA A 286 -1.52 26.45 3.94
CA ALA A 286 -1.82 26.64 2.52
C ALA A 286 -0.71 27.46 1.84
N THR A 287 0.54 27.38 2.33
CA THR A 287 1.66 28.19 1.81
C THR A 287 2.17 27.69 0.46
N GLU A 288 1.94 26.44 0.09
CA GLU A 288 2.29 25.89 -1.21
C GLU A 288 1.18 26.17 -2.23
N THR A 289 1.24 27.34 -2.87
CA THR A 289 0.23 27.78 -3.83
C THR A 289 0.36 27.12 -5.22
N ALA A 290 1.52 26.55 -5.51
CA ALA A 290 1.78 25.75 -6.69
C ALA A 290 2.99 24.84 -6.40
N SER A 291 2.75 23.54 -6.34
CA SER A 291 3.82 22.56 -6.15
C SER A 291 4.77 22.56 -7.34
N VAL A 292 6.06 22.51 -7.07
CA VAL A 292 7.11 22.44 -8.10
C VAL A 292 7.02 21.17 -8.95
N LEU A 293 6.31 20.14 -8.46
CA LEU A 293 6.19 18.85 -9.11
C LEU A 293 5.10 18.83 -10.19
N ASN A 294 3.94 19.42 -9.90
CA ASN A 294 2.75 19.30 -10.75
C ASN A 294 1.97 20.61 -10.92
N GLY A 295 2.46 21.72 -10.35
CA GLY A 295 1.80 23.03 -10.42
C GLY A 295 0.50 23.15 -9.62
N LYS A 296 0.14 22.12 -8.84
CA LYS A 296 -1.09 22.10 -8.04
C LYS A 296 -0.87 22.78 -6.69
N PRO A 297 -1.84 23.56 -6.18
CA PRO A 297 -1.79 24.05 -4.81
C PRO A 297 -1.99 22.90 -3.82
N HIS A 298 -1.22 22.93 -2.73
CA HIS A 298 -1.26 21.92 -1.67
C HIS A 298 -1.62 22.55 -0.33
N VAL A 299 -2.53 21.92 0.42
CA VAL A 299 -2.97 22.36 1.74
C VAL A 299 -2.93 21.20 2.72
N GLY A 300 -2.14 21.34 3.77
CA GLY A 300 -2.09 20.37 4.87
C GLY A 300 -2.91 20.85 6.07
N ILE A 301 -3.80 19.99 6.58
CA ILE A 301 -4.49 20.21 7.85
C ILE A 301 -4.04 19.15 8.85
N ARG A 302 -3.63 19.58 10.03
CA ARG A 302 -3.29 18.69 11.14
C ARG A 302 -4.24 18.91 12.29
N ILE A 303 -4.74 17.82 12.88
CA ILE A 303 -5.58 17.80 14.08
C ILE A 303 -4.87 16.96 15.14
N THR A 304 -4.74 17.48 16.35
CA THR A 304 -4.11 16.78 17.47
C THR A 304 -5.10 16.72 18.64
N LEU A 305 -5.45 15.50 19.05
CA LEU A 305 -6.35 15.29 20.20
C LEU A 305 -5.55 15.25 21.50
N GLY A 306 -5.90 16.08 22.48
CA GLY A 306 -5.36 16.02 23.84
C GLY A 306 -5.72 14.71 24.55
N GLN A 307 -5.01 14.38 25.62
CA GLN A 307 -5.23 13.15 26.40
C GLN A 307 -6.59 13.16 27.14
N ASP A 308 -7.13 14.34 27.39
CA ASP A 308 -8.43 14.58 28.00
C ASP A 308 -9.63 14.28 27.07
N VAL A 309 -9.40 14.15 25.77
CA VAL A 309 -10.42 13.71 24.80
C VAL A 309 -10.60 12.20 24.92
N SER A 310 -11.54 11.75 25.74
CA SER A 310 -11.71 10.34 26.08
C SER A 310 -12.37 9.49 24.99
N ASN A 311 -13.33 10.07 24.25
CA ASN A 311 -14.09 9.37 23.22
C ASN A 311 -14.12 10.18 21.91
N PRO A 312 -13.21 9.91 20.97
CA PRO A 312 -13.16 10.66 19.72
C PRO A 312 -14.44 10.58 18.87
N LYS A 313 -15.27 9.55 19.05
CA LYS A 313 -16.54 9.40 18.32
C LYS A 313 -17.59 10.48 18.67
N ASP A 314 -17.44 11.16 19.81
CA ASP A 314 -18.34 12.24 20.21
C ASP A 314 -18.08 13.53 19.42
N TYR A 315 -17.06 13.53 18.57
CA TYR A 315 -16.62 14.69 17.80
C TYR A 315 -16.69 14.42 16.31
N SER A 316 -17.00 15.46 15.54
CA SER A 316 -16.84 15.49 14.10
C SER A 316 -16.28 16.83 13.64
N PHE A 317 -15.79 16.86 12.41
CA PHE A 317 -15.19 18.03 11.81
C PHE A 317 -15.79 18.27 10.43
N ASP A 318 -15.97 19.54 10.06
CA ASP A 318 -16.28 19.91 8.70
C ASP A 318 -15.03 20.50 8.05
N LEU A 319 -14.60 19.93 6.95
CA LEU A 319 -13.68 20.57 6.00
C LEU A 319 -14.51 21.56 5.18
N VAL A 320 -14.45 22.84 5.55
CA VAL A 320 -15.22 23.90 4.90
C VAL A 320 -14.38 24.56 3.83
N VAL A 321 -14.91 24.67 2.64
CA VAL A 321 -14.20 25.21 1.47
C VAL A 321 -15.03 26.24 0.72
N LYS A 322 -14.37 27.29 0.20
CA LYS A 322 -14.93 28.27 -0.72
C LYS A 322 -13.87 28.75 -1.71
N GLY A 323 -14.30 29.30 -2.82
CA GLY A 323 -13.41 29.83 -3.86
C GLY A 323 -13.73 29.24 -5.23
N THR A 324 -12.77 29.23 -6.12
CA THR A 324 -12.91 28.76 -7.51
C THR A 324 -11.90 27.65 -7.82
N GLY A 325 -12.32 26.70 -8.66
CA GLY A 325 -11.53 25.52 -9.00
C GLY A 325 -12.06 24.26 -8.35
N SER A 326 -11.30 23.19 -8.37
CA SER A 326 -11.61 21.90 -7.74
C SER A 326 -10.46 21.44 -6.86
N PHE A 327 -10.74 20.49 -5.98
CA PHE A 327 -9.76 19.85 -5.13
C PHE A 327 -10.11 18.39 -4.89
N ASP A 328 -9.10 17.63 -4.48
CA ASP A 328 -9.21 16.32 -3.86
C ASP A 328 -8.58 16.40 -2.46
N ALA A 329 -9.18 15.73 -1.48
CA ALA A 329 -8.73 15.70 -0.10
C ALA A 329 -8.73 14.27 0.43
N TRP A 330 -7.66 13.87 1.10
CA TRP A 330 -7.52 12.56 1.72
C TRP A 330 -7.33 12.70 3.23
N LEU A 331 -8.02 11.82 3.96
CA LEU A 331 -7.86 11.70 5.40
C LEU A 331 -6.82 10.64 5.71
N PHE A 332 -5.83 11.01 6.50
CA PHE A 332 -4.76 10.12 6.91
C PHE A 332 -4.59 10.10 8.43
N PRO A 333 -4.78 8.95 9.09
CA PRO A 333 -4.43 8.77 10.50
C PRO A 333 -2.95 8.40 10.61
N ASP A 334 -2.35 8.72 11.74
CA ASP A 334 -0.99 8.27 12.02
C ASP A 334 -0.87 6.73 12.04
N LYS A 335 -1.80 6.01 12.65
CA LYS A 335 -2.00 4.53 12.61
C LYS A 335 -3.28 4.13 13.39
N PRO A 336 -3.98 3.05 13.04
CA PRO A 336 -4.10 2.29 11.80
C PRO A 336 -5.17 2.88 10.86
N ALA A 337 -5.25 2.36 9.63
CA ALA A 337 -6.29 2.68 8.65
C ALA A 337 -7.72 2.61 9.24
N ARG A 338 -8.66 3.42 8.69
CA ARG A 338 -10.07 3.50 9.09
C ARG A 338 -10.36 4.15 10.45
N THR A 339 -9.39 4.79 11.08
CA THR A 339 -9.65 5.55 12.32
C THR A 339 -10.28 6.91 12.08
N ILE A 340 -10.19 7.42 10.86
CA ILE A 340 -10.78 8.69 10.41
C ILE A 340 -11.45 8.46 9.03
N GLN A 341 -12.67 8.95 8.85
CA GLN A 341 -13.42 8.76 7.61
C GLN A 341 -14.38 9.92 7.35
N PHE A 342 -14.60 10.26 6.08
CA PHE A 342 -15.70 11.12 5.67
C PHE A 342 -17.05 10.43 5.90
N THR A 343 -18.09 11.21 6.10
CA THR A 343 -19.47 10.74 6.31
C THR A 343 -20.34 11.10 5.10
N SER A 344 -21.52 10.47 5.02
CA SER A 344 -22.57 10.93 4.13
C SER A 344 -23.11 12.30 4.59
N ALA A 345 -23.52 13.15 3.64
CA ALA A 345 -23.99 14.51 3.91
C ALA A 345 -25.29 14.59 4.72
N GLU A 346 -25.95 13.46 5.02
CA GLU A 346 -27.31 13.41 5.56
C GLU A 346 -27.44 13.68 7.07
N GLY A 347 -26.33 13.73 7.80
CA GLY A 347 -26.37 13.67 9.28
C GLY A 347 -26.20 14.99 10.04
N GLU A 348 -25.81 16.09 9.40
CA GLU A 348 -25.39 17.30 10.11
C GLU A 348 -26.26 18.51 9.73
N LYS A 349 -26.61 19.36 10.70
CA LYS A 349 -27.53 20.50 10.56
C LYS A 349 -26.92 21.79 11.12
N GLY A 350 -27.55 22.92 10.84
CA GLY A 350 -27.30 24.20 11.49
C GLY A 350 -26.01 24.90 11.07
N ALA A 351 -25.52 24.65 9.86
CA ALA A 351 -24.39 25.34 9.27
C ALA A 351 -24.84 26.37 8.21
N GLU A 352 -24.00 27.38 7.97
CA GLU A 352 -24.18 28.37 6.88
C GLU A 352 -23.71 27.85 5.51
N TRP A 353 -23.34 26.55 5.41
CA TRP A 353 -22.84 25.90 4.21
C TRP A 353 -23.63 24.65 3.86
N THR A 354 -23.59 24.26 2.60
CA THR A 354 -24.16 23.00 2.12
C THR A 354 -23.12 21.89 2.21
N PHE A 355 -23.60 20.67 2.51
CA PHE A 355 -22.72 19.51 2.62
C PHE A 355 -22.57 18.77 1.29
N VAL A 356 -21.36 18.31 1.04
CA VAL A 356 -21.02 17.35 -0.02
C VAL A 356 -20.46 16.10 0.68
N SER A 357 -21.00 14.95 0.36
CA SER A 357 -20.51 13.69 0.87
C SER A 357 -19.09 13.43 0.37
N GLY A 358 -18.26 12.81 1.20
CA GLY A 358 -17.07 12.15 0.71
C GLY A 358 -17.44 10.96 -0.20
N ASP A 359 -16.44 10.34 -0.80
CA ASP A 359 -16.66 9.20 -1.69
C ASP A 359 -15.61 8.09 -1.45
N ARG A 360 -15.75 7.00 -2.20
CA ARG A 360 -14.89 5.82 -2.11
C ARG A 360 -13.88 5.71 -3.25
N GLN A 361 -13.87 6.70 -4.12
CA GLN A 361 -12.96 6.76 -5.25
C GLN A 361 -11.58 7.26 -4.80
N LYS A 362 -10.60 7.16 -5.69
CA LYS A 362 -9.24 7.67 -5.47
C LYS A 362 -8.64 7.24 -4.12
N SER A 363 -9.06 6.08 -3.58
CA SER A 363 -8.55 5.54 -2.33
C SER A 363 -7.34 4.62 -2.49
N VAL A 364 -6.83 4.44 -3.71
CA VAL A 364 -5.57 3.72 -3.94
C VAL A 364 -4.43 4.52 -3.33
N ALA A 365 -3.64 3.85 -2.49
CA ALA A 365 -2.51 4.47 -1.81
C ALA A 365 -1.32 4.68 -2.76
N MET A 366 -0.53 5.72 -2.54
CA MET A 366 0.77 5.84 -3.20
C MET A 366 1.76 4.84 -2.59
N PRO A 367 2.68 4.23 -3.37
CA PRO A 367 3.00 4.56 -4.77
C PRO A 367 2.17 3.79 -5.81
N ALA A 368 1.14 3.03 -5.40
CA ALA A 368 0.34 2.23 -6.33
C ALA A 368 -0.48 3.09 -7.33
N THR A 369 -0.58 4.41 -7.11
CA THR A 369 -1.20 5.37 -8.04
C THR A 369 -0.34 5.68 -9.26
N SER A 370 0.98 5.45 -9.19
CA SER A 370 1.89 5.63 -10.31
C SER A 370 1.54 4.74 -11.51
N PRO A 371 1.59 5.24 -12.76
CA PRO A 371 1.39 4.43 -13.95
C PRO A 371 2.46 3.36 -14.17
N ASP A 372 3.67 3.52 -13.61
CA ASP A 372 4.80 2.62 -13.79
C ASP A 372 4.91 1.54 -12.70
N ILE A 373 4.05 1.61 -11.68
CA ILE A 373 4.01 0.65 -10.57
C ILE A 373 2.74 -0.19 -10.67
N ILE A 374 2.90 -1.52 -10.53
CA ILE A 374 1.78 -2.45 -10.62
C ILE A 374 1.01 -2.42 -9.30
N ALA A 375 -0.21 -1.92 -9.34
CA ALA A 375 -1.11 -1.80 -8.19
C ALA A 375 -1.96 -3.06 -8.00
N VAL A 376 -1.99 -3.61 -6.79
CA VAL A 376 -2.67 -4.88 -6.50
C VAL A 376 -3.77 -4.71 -5.48
N GLY A 377 -5.00 -4.98 -5.88
CA GLY A 377 -6.16 -5.12 -5.01
C GLY A 377 -6.30 -6.55 -4.47
N GLY A 378 -7.22 -6.75 -3.52
CA GLY A 378 -7.37 -8.03 -2.85
C GLY A 378 -8.77 -8.65 -2.96
N TYR A 379 -8.84 -9.98 -3.18
CA TYR A 379 -10.10 -10.72 -3.11
C TYR A 379 -10.00 -11.91 -2.14
N THR A 380 -11.15 -12.47 -1.74
CA THR A 380 -11.25 -13.51 -0.71
C THR A 380 -11.12 -14.90 -1.32
N THR A 381 -10.15 -15.69 -0.86
CA THR A 381 -10.00 -17.10 -1.21
C THR A 381 -10.28 -18.04 -0.05
N ARG A 382 -10.30 -17.51 1.18
CA ARG A 382 -10.60 -18.28 2.39
C ARG A 382 -11.47 -17.45 3.33
N ASN A 383 -12.57 -18.04 3.80
CA ASN A 383 -13.45 -17.42 4.79
C ASN A 383 -13.73 -18.31 6.01
N ARG A 384 -13.20 -19.54 6.03
CA ARG A 384 -13.25 -20.49 7.16
C ARG A 384 -11.93 -21.23 7.30
N TRP A 385 -11.56 -21.51 8.53
CA TRP A 385 -10.35 -22.31 8.84
C TRP A 385 -10.44 -22.92 10.22
N SER A 386 -9.54 -23.87 10.50
CA SER A 386 -9.30 -24.42 11.82
C SER A 386 -8.00 -23.87 12.39
N SER A 387 -7.93 -23.58 13.68
CA SER A 387 -6.68 -23.26 14.37
C SER A 387 -6.21 -24.46 15.21
N PRO A 388 -4.92 -24.57 15.54
CA PRO A 388 -4.39 -25.63 16.39
C PRO A 388 -5.04 -25.71 17.77
N THR A 389 -5.56 -24.58 18.27
CA THR A 389 -6.22 -24.50 19.59
C THR A 389 -7.71 -24.74 19.54
N ASN A 390 -8.33 -24.68 18.34
CA ASN A 390 -9.77 -24.92 18.17
C ASN A 390 -10.09 -25.32 16.71
N ALA A 391 -10.36 -26.59 16.50
CA ALA A 391 -10.64 -27.19 15.20
C ALA A 391 -11.90 -26.63 14.50
N ASN A 392 -12.81 -25.99 15.24
CA ASN A 392 -14.11 -25.54 14.73
C ASN A 392 -14.32 -24.02 14.84
N CYS A 393 -13.24 -23.22 15.03
CA CYS A 393 -13.45 -21.86 15.50
C CYS A 393 -13.84 -20.87 14.43
N CYS A 394 -13.24 -20.89 13.24
CA CYS A 394 -12.89 -19.56 12.73
C CYS A 394 -13.51 -19.27 11.37
N GLN A 395 -14.18 -18.14 11.28
CA GLN A 395 -14.75 -17.63 10.02
C GLN A 395 -14.77 -16.09 9.99
N VAL A 396 -14.75 -15.55 8.79
CA VAL A 396 -14.98 -14.13 8.50
C VAL A 396 -16.18 -13.98 7.55
N PRO A 397 -16.87 -12.83 7.58
CA PRO A 397 -18.09 -12.62 6.78
C PRO A 397 -17.80 -12.29 5.31
N TYR A 398 -16.66 -12.66 4.79
CA TYR A 398 -16.29 -12.40 3.39
C TYR A 398 -16.79 -13.53 2.48
N ALA A 399 -17.45 -13.18 1.37
CA ALA A 399 -17.84 -14.16 0.37
C ALA A 399 -16.63 -14.64 -0.43
N LEU A 400 -16.52 -15.94 -0.66
CA LEU A 400 -15.45 -16.49 -1.49
C LEU A 400 -15.52 -15.94 -2.92
N GLY A 401 -14.38 -15.60 -3.47
CA GLY A 401 -14.26 -14.99 -4.79
C GLY A 401 -14.60 -13.52 -4.84
N ALA A 402 -15.27 -12.95 -3.82
CA ALA A 402 -15.60 -11.53 -3.78
C ALA A 402 -14.38 -10.67 -3.44
N ILE A 403 -14.39 -9.44 -3.95
CA ILE A 403 -13.38 -8.45 -3.58
C ILE A 403 -13.45 -8.17 -2.07
N LEU A 404 -12.32 -7.94 -1.44
CA LEU A 404 -12.30 -7.49 -0.06
C LEU A 404 -13.00 -6.14 0.05
N ASP A 405 -13.93 -6.03 0.98
CA ASP A 405 -14.76 -4.83 1.17
C ASP A 405 -13.95 -3.57 1.44
N PHE A 406 -12.72 -3.74 1.92
CA PHE A 406 -11.77 -2.67 2.21
C PHE A 406 -10.73 -2.45 1.11
N SER A 407 -10.59 -3.32 0.12
CA SER A 407 -9.60 -3.11 -0.95
C SER A 407 -9.83 -1.76 -1.63
N SER A 408 -8.82 -0.92 -1.66
CA SER A 408 -8.91 0.44 -2.20
C SER A 408 -9.24 0.47 -3.69
N SER A 409 -9.81 1.58 -4.14
CA SER A 409 -10.36 1.78 -5.49
C SER A 409 -9.81 3.05 -6.13
N GLY A 410 -9.55 3.00 -7.44
CA GLY A 410 -9.26 4.17 -8.25
C GLY A 410 -10.50 5.07 -8.50
N PRO A 411 -10.40 5.93 -9.51
CA PRO A 411 -9.28 6.11 -10.46
C PRO A 411 -8.04 6.75 -9.81
N SER A 412 -6.95 6.89 -10.58
CA SER A 412 -5.87 7.84 -10.24
C SER A 412 -6.43 9.27 -10.20
N ALA A 413 -5.80 10.15 -9.42
CA ALA A 413 -6.13 11.57 -9.44
C ALA A 413 -5.49 12.32 -10.64
N ASP A 414 -4.74 11.63 -11.48
CA ASP A 414 -4.30 12.12 -12.79
C ASP A 414 -5.43 11.97 -13.82
N PRO A 415 -6.04 13.06 -14.31
CA PRO A 415 -7.10 12.98 -15.30
C PRO A 415 -6.62 12.51 -16.69
N SER A 416 -5.31 12.51 -16.95
CA SER A 416 -4.72 12.01 -18.19
C SER A 416 -4.50 10.50 -18.17
N PHE A 417 -4.45 9.88 -17.00
CA PHE A 417 -4.32 8.44 -16.86
C PHE A 417 -5.69 7.76 -17.02
N THR A 418 -5.87 7.07 -18.12
CA THR A 418 -7.15 6.43 -18.48
C THR A 418 -7.28 4.97 -18.06
N GLY A 419 -6.20 4.38 -17.52
CA GLY A 419 -6.19 3.01 -17.02
C GLY A 419 -6.93 2.87 -15.67
N PRO A 420 -7.33 1.65 -15.30
CA PRO A 420 -7.85 1.39 -13.95
C PRO A 420 -6.72 1.40 -12.92
N LYS A 421 -7.08 1.71 -11.68
CA LYS A 421 -6.30 1.39 -10.48
C LYS A 421 -7.23 0.75 -9.45
N PRO A 422 -6.87 -0.42 -8.86
CA PRO A 422 -5.64 -1.19 -9.10
C PRO A 422 -5.53 -1.73 -10.51
N ASP A 423 -4.35 -2.23 -10.91
CA ASP A 423 -4.15 -2.89 -12.21
C ASP A 423 -4.78 -4.29 -12.22
N ILE A 424 -4.64 -5.03 -11.13
CA ILE A 424 -5.05 -6.42 -10.98
C ILE A 424 -5.51 -6.69 -9.55
N VAL A 425 -6.29 -7.73 -9.32
CA VAL A 425 -6.55 -8.23 -7.97
C VAL A 425 -6.00 -9.65 -7.79
N ALA A 426 -5.51 -9.94 -6.59
CA ALA A 426 -4.95 -11.25 -6.24
C ALA A 426 -5.53 -11.74 -4.90
N PRO A 427 -5.30 -13.01 -4.48
CA PRO A 427 -5.74 -13.51 -3.18
C PRO A 427 -5.23 -12.64 -2.04
N GLY A 428 -6.13 -12.03 -1.25
CA GLY A 428 -5.79 -11.12 -0.15
C GLY A 428 -6.55 -11.41 1.15
N GLY A 429 -7.54 -12.29 1.09
CA GLY A 429 -8.41 -12.62 2.23
C GLY A 429 -7.97 -13.87 2.95
N MET A 430 -7.52 -13.76 4.21
CA MET A 430 -7.11 -14.85 5.10
C MET A 430 -6.06 -15.77 4.46
N ILE A 431 -4.96 -15.18 4.05
CA ILE A 431 -3.82 -15.87 3.43
C ILE A 431 -2.96 -16.51 4.52
N ALA A 432 -2.64 -17.79 4.35
CA ALA A 432 -1.73 -18.52 5.22
C ALA A 432 -0.29 -18.37 4.70
N SER A 433 0.63 -17.98 5.56
CA SER A 433 2.04 -17.81 5.20
C SER A 433 2.93 -17.85 6.45
N ALA A 434 4.24 -17.69 6.25
CA ALA A 434 5.25 -17.75 7.30
C ALA A 434 4.97 -16.77 8.44
N LEU A 435 5.18 -17.20 9.66
CA LEU A 435 5.03 -16.44 10.90
C LEU A 435 6.40 -16.21 11.54
N SER A 436 6.76 -14.96 11.76
CA SER A 436 7.96 -14.63 12.53
C SER A 436 7.89 -15.21 13.95
N THR A 437 9.00 -15.79 14.41
CA THR A 437 9.16 -16.35 15.76
C THR A 437 8.97 -15.32 16.87
N THR A 438 9.17 -14.03 16.55
CA THR A 438 9.04 -12.92 17.51
C THR A 438 7.64 -12.27 17.48
N ALA A 439 6.86 -12.48 16.42
CA ALA A 439 5.49 -11.98 16.33
C ALA A 439 4.53 -12.76 17.26
N ARG A 440 3.43 -12.13 17.65
CA ARG A 440 2.43 -12.71 18.56
C ARG A 440 1.01 -12.50 18.03
N PRO A 441 0.63 -13.21 16.97
CA PRO A 441 -0.73 -13.13 16.43
C PRO A 441 -1.75 -13.71 17.40
N ASN A 442 -3.02 -13.38 17.17
CA ASN A 442 -4.11 -14.04 17.88
C ASN A 442 -4.08 -15.56 17.58
N SER A 443 -4.25 -16.40 18.61
CA SER A 443 -4.22 -17.85 18.46
C SER A 443 -5.24 -18.40 17.45
N SER A 444 -6.36 -17.69 17.22
CA SER A 444 -7.35 -18.06 16.20
C SER A 444 -6.83 -17.89 14.76
N LEU A 445 -5.78 -17.12 14.55
CA LEU A 445 -5.15 -16.89 13.24
C LEU A 445 -3.97 -17.85 12.96
N MET A 446 -3.60 -18.69 13.92
CA MET A 446 -2.54 -19.68 13.73
C MET A 446 -3.03 -20.82 12.83
N MET A 447 -2.20 -21.25 11.89
CA MET A 447 -2.48 -22.38 10.99
C MET A 447 -1.81 -23.68 11.43
N ASP A 448 -0.68 -23.57 12.10
CA ASP A 448 0.05 -24.66 12.73
C ASP A 448 0.56 -24.23 14.11
N THR A 449 1.37 -25.06 14.73
CA THR A 449 1.72 -24.84 16.13
C THR A 449 2.60 -23.62 16.37
N LEU A 450 3.36 -23.12 15.39
CA LEU A 450 4.24 -21.96 15.63
C LEU A 450 4.84 -21.31 14.36
N SER A 451 4.58 -21.82 13.16
CA SER A 451 5.33 -21.38 11.97
C SER A 451 4.52 -20.68 10.89
N HIS A 452 3.17 -20.81 10.93
CA HIS A 452 2.32 -20.15 9.93
C HIS A 452 1.08 -19.53 10.55
N SER A 453 0.68 -18.37 9.99
CA SER A 453 -0.52 -17.65 10.42
C SER A 453 -1.30 -17.10 9.25
N LEU A 454 -2.52 -16.66 9.55
CA LEU A 454 -3.40 -16.00 8.60
C LEU A 454 -3.31 -14.48 8.74
N GLN A 455 -3.20 -13.80 7.61
CA GLN A 455 -3.38 -12.36 7.53
C GLN A 455 -4.31 -11.99 6.36
N ALA A 456 -4.89 -10.80 6.38
CA ALA A 456 -5.76 -10.28 5.34
C ALA A 456 -5.44 -8.83 5.01
N GLY A 457 -5.37 -8.51 3.73
CA GLY A 457 -5.05 -7.17 3.22
C GLY A 457 -4.67 -7.21 1.75
N THR A 458 -4.65 -6.08 1.09
CA THR A 458 -4.00 -5.93 -0.20
C THR A 458 -2.49 -6.21 -0.09
N SER A 459 -1.93 -6.03 1.10
CA SER A 459 -0.56 -6.46 1.46
C SER A 459 -0.30 -7.95 1.24
N MET A 460 -1.32 -8.81 1.42
CA MET A 460 -1.21 -10.26 1.18
C MET A 460 -1.44 -10.62 -0.29
N ALA A 461 -2.16 -9.76 -1.03
CA ALA A 461 -2.39 -9.94 -2.46
C ALA A 461 -1.14 -9.56 -3.30
N THR A 462 -0.43 -8.52 -2.92
CA THR A 462 0.74 -8.00 -3.62
C THR A 462 1.84 -9.05 -3.84
N PRO A 463 2.23 -9.85 -2.85
CA PRO A 463 3.29 -10.85 -3.03
C PRO A 463 2.91 -12.01 -3.97
N PHE A 464 1.63 -12.29 -4.22
CA PHE A 464 1.23 -13.22 -5.30
C PHE A 464 1.63 -12.70 -6.66
N VAL A 465 1.43 -11.40 -6.90
CA VAL A 465 1.81 -10.75 -8.16
C VAL A 465 3.33 -10.66 -8.27
N SER A 466 4.03 -10.27 -7.19
CA SER A 466 5.50 -10.21 -7.17
C SER A 466 6.12 -11.58 -7.43
N GLY A 467 5.60 -12.63 -6.82
CA GLY A 467 6.05 -13.99 -7.08
C GLY A 467 5.75 -14.47 -8.51
N THR A 468 4.60 -14.11 -9.07
CA THR A 468 4.29 -14.37 -10.50
C THR A 468 5.32 -13.70 -11.42
N ILE A 469 5.68 -12.45 -11.17
CA ILE A 469 6.71 -11.73 -11.93
C ILE A 469 8.08 -12.41 -11.77
N ALA A 470 8.41 -12.89 -10.56
CA ALA A 470 9.64 -13.64 -10.36
C ALA A 470 9.69 -14.93 -11.19
N LEU A 471 8.55 -15.63 -11.34
CA LEU A 471 8.45 -16.77 -12.26
C LEU A 471 8.64 -16.34 -13.72
N MET A 472 8.05 -15.23 -14.14
CA MET A 472 8.22 -14.69 -15.50
C MET A 472 9.67 -14.30 -15.77
N PHE A 473 10.34 -13.61 -14.84
CA PHE A 473 11.76 -13.26 -14.96
C PHE A 473 12.69 -14.47 -14.93
N SER A 474 12.29 -15.58 -14.29
CA SER A 474 13.04 -16.83 -14.37
C SER A 474 12.92 -17.52 -15.74
N ALA A 475 11.85 -17.22 -16.49
CA ALA A 475 11.69 -17.68 -17.88
C ALA A 475 12.47 -16.81 -18.87
N ASP A 476 12.37 -15.48 -18.72
CA ASP A 476 13.14 -14.51 -19.53
C ASP A 476 13.47 -13.25 -18.70
N PRO A 477 14.74 -13.03 -18.35
CA PRO A 477 15.17 -11.86 -17.59
C PRO A 477 15.13 -10.54 -18.40
N ASN A 478 14.81 -10.57 -19.68
CA ASN A 478 14.75 -9.38 -20.52
C ASN A 478 13.39 -8.69 -20.51
N TYR A 479 12.35 -9.28 -19.91
CA TYR A 479 11.07 -8.58 -19.78
C TYR A 479 11.23 -7.28 -19.00
N THR A 480 10.57 -6.21 -19.48
CA THR A 480 10.45 -4.93 -18.78
C THR A 480 9.25 -4.95 -17.83
N HIS A 481 9.14 -3.93 -16.96
CA HIS A 481 7.93 -3.77 -16.12
C HIS A 481 6.65 -3.66 -16.94
N ASN A 482 6.71 -3.05 -18.14
CA ASN A 482 5.56 -2.95 -19.05
C ASN A 482 5.17 -4.30 -19.66
N ASP A 483 6.16 -5.15 -19.98
CA ASP A 483 5.89 -6.49 -20.51
C ASP A 483 5.18 -7.35 -19.45
N VAL A 484 5.73 -7.43 -18.25
CA VAL A 484 5.12 -8.24 -17.18
C VAL A 484 3.75 -7.71 -16.78
N ARG A 485 3.57 -6.37 -16.72
CA ARG A 485 2.26 -5.76 -16.48
C ARG A 485 1.26 -6.13 -17.57
N ARG A 486 1.64 -6.02 -18.84
CA ARG A 486 0.80 -6.37 -19.98
C ARG A 486 0.37 -7.82 -19.92
N TYR A 487 1.29 -8.76 -19.75
CA TYR A 487 0.93 -10.18 -19.66
C TYR A 487 0.00 -10.50 -18.50
N ILE A 488 0.23 -9.93 -17.31
CA ILE A 488 -0.62 -10.13 -16.14
C ILE A 488 -2.03 -9.56 -16.38
N THR A 489 -2.15 -8.39 -17.01
CA THR A 489 -3.43 -7.73 -17.21
C THR A 489 -4.24 -8.31 -18.36
N GLU A 490 -3.59 -8.68 -19.48
CA GLU A 490 -4.23 -9.28 -20.65
C GLU A 490 -4.71 -10.72 -20.39
N SER A 491 -4.05 -11.46 -19.48
CA SER A 491 -4.44 -12.82 -19.07
C SER A 491 -5.33 -12.87 -17.84
N ALA A 492 -5.77 -11.70 -17.34
CA ALA A 492 -6.54 -11.62 -16.11
C ALA A 492 -7.85 -12.42 -16.18
N TYR A 493 -8.12 -13.19 -15.13
CA TYR A 493 -9.31 -14.04 -15.05
C TYR A 493 -10.55 -13.23 -14.66
N GLN A 494 -11.65 -13.51 -15.34
CA GLN A 494 -12.97 -12.91 -15.11
C GLN A 494 -13.97 -13.97 -14.67
N ASP A 495 -14.79 -13.66 -13.67
CA ASP A 495 -15.85 -14.55 -13.20
C ASP A 495 -17.13 -13.80 -12.79
N GLY A 496 -18.11 -14.52 -12.22
CA GLY A 496 -19.36 -13.93 -11.77
C GLY A 496 -19.23 -12.88 -10.66
N ASN A 497 -18.11 -12.85 -9.91
CA ASN A 497 -17.85 -11.83 -8.89
C ASN A 497 -17.27 -10.54 -9.50
N THR A 498 -16.44 -10.67 -10.54
CA THR A 498 -15.84 -9.50 -11.22
C THR A 498 -16.86 -8.73 -12.04
N GLY A 499 -17.95 -9.41 -12.46
CA GLY A 499 -18.91 -8.88 -13.42
C GLY A 499 -18.38 -8.87 -14.85
N SER A 500 -19.13 -8.27 -15.78
CA SER A 500 -18.79 -8.22 -17.21
C SER A 500 -18.12 -6.91 -17.65
N GLU A 501 -18.07 -5.90 -16.78
CA GLU A 501 -17.54 -4.57 -17.11
C GLU A 501 -16.11 -4.42 -16.61
N LEU A 502 -15.16 -5.06 -17.29
CA LEU A 502 -13.74 -4.91 -17.06
C LEU A 502 -13.07 -4.24 -18.28
N PRO A 503 -11.99 -3.46 -18.06
CA PRO A 503 -11.39 -3.12 -16.76
C PRO A 503 -12.20 -2.07 -15.98
N ASN A 504 -12.12 -2.09 -14.65
CA ASN A 504 -12.74 -1.09 -13.80
C ASN A 504 -11.90 -0.77 -12.54
N ASN A 505 -12.26 0.31 -11.84
CA ASN A 505 -11.48 0.81 -10.71
C ASN A 505 -11.57 -0.02 -9.41
N ARG A 506 -12.32 -1.11 -9.39
CA ARG A 506 -12.39 -2.04 -8.24
C ARG A 506 -11.61 -3.32 -8.48
N TRP A 507 -11.70 -3.88 -9.68
CA TRP A 507 -11.15 -5.15 -10.05
C TRP A 507 -9.91 -5.03 -10.96
N GLY A 508 -9.57 -3.82 -11.39
CA GLY A 508 -8.56 -3.63 -12.41
C GLY A 508 -8.96 -4.35 -13.71
N PHE A 509 -8.05 -5.08 -14.28
CA PHE A 509 -8.31 -5.93 -15.43
C PHE A 509 -8.95 -7.29 -15.06
N GLY A 510 -9.02 -7.62 -13.76
CA GLY A 510 -9.60 -8.87 -13.27
C GLY A 510 -8.77 -9.51 -12.16
N LYS A 511 -8.90 -10.83 -12.01
CA LYS A 511 -8.15 -11.64 -11.06
C LYS A 511 -6.87 -12.17 -11.67
N LEU A 512 -5.78 -12.21 -10.92
CA LEU A 512 -4.52 -12.80 -11.34
C LEU A 512 -4.71 -14.26 -11.77
N ASP A 513 -4.28 -14.58 -12.99
CA ASP A 513 -4.07 -15.93 -13.48
C ASP A 513 -2.58 -16.13 -13.79
N THR A 514 -1.85 -16.71 -12.86
CA THR A 514 -0.40 -16.89 -12.97
C THR A 514 -0.01 -17.78 -14.14
N LEU A 515 -0.75 -18.87 -14.38
CA LEU A 515 -0.42 -19.79 -15.46
C LEU A 515 -0.64 -19.11 -16.81
N ALA A 516 -1.82 -18.54 -17.04
CA ALA A 516 -2.12 -17.84 -18.29
C ALA A 516 -1.16 -16.68 -18.57
N ALA A 517 -0.76 -15.93 -17.52
CA ALA A 517 0.22 -14.83 -17.66
C ALA A 517 1.60 -15.33 -18.11
N ILE A 518 2.06 -16.47 -17.59
CA ILE A 518 3.34 -17.06 -17.96
C ILE A 518 3.28 -17.68 -19.36
N GLU A 519 2.20 -18.38 -19.70
CA GLU A 519 1.99 -18.93 -21.05
C GLU A 519 2.00 -17.80 -22.10
N ALA A 520 1.25 -16.72 -21.86
CA ALA A 520 1.23 -15.54 -22.72
C ALA A 520 2.63 -14.88 -22.85
N ALA A 521 3.40 -14.83 -21.77
CA ALA A 521 4.75 -14.29 -21.79
C ALA A 521 5.70 -15.14 -22.63
N ILE A 522 5.68 -16.45 -22.46
CA ILE A 522 6.53 -17.38 -23.23
C ILE A 522 6.17 -17.32 -24.74
N GLU A 523 4.90 -17.33 -25.09
CA GLU A 523 4.43 -17.24 -26.48
C GLU A 523 4.76 -15.87 -27.11
N GLY A 524 4.55 -14.78 -26.37
CA GLY A 524 4.87 -13.42 -26.82
C GLY A 524 6.36 -13.17 -26.98
N GLY A 525 7.21 -13.71 -26.11
CA GLY A 525 8.67 -13.69 -26.22
C GLY A 525 9.18 -14.45 -27.45
N ALA A 526 8.57 -15.60 -27.75
CA ALA A 526 8.92 -16.39 -28.94
C ALA A 526 8.62 -15.65 -30.28
N SER A 527 7.52 -14.89 -30.34
CA SER A 527 7.14 -14.10 -31.51
C SER A 527 8.01 -12.86 -31.73
N GLY A 528 8.55 -12.25 -30.64
CA GLY A 528 9.46 -11.09 -30.73
C GLY A 528 10.85 -11.43 -31.28
N SER A 529 11.33 -12.65 -31.07
CA SER A 529 12.66 -13.09 -31.55
C SER A 529 12.76 -13.34 -33.07
N PHE A 530 11.61 -13.43 -33.76
CA PHE A 530 11.55 -13.60 -35.21
C PHE A 530 11.42 -12.29 -36.02
N ALA A 531 11.21 -11.15 -35.38
CA ALA A 531 11.06 -9.85 -36.05
C ALA A 531 12.38 -9.05 -36.16
N GLY A 532 13.50 -9.61 -35.74
CA GLY A 532 14.83 -8.98 -35.69
C GLY A 532 15.91 -9.66 -36.52
N ASN A 533 15.57 -10.17 -37.70
CA ASN A 533 16.57 -10.61 -38.70
C ASN A 533 16.34 -9.92 -40.05
#